data_57432549c4e9f555cc4e16cafafdaca3
#
_entry.id   57432549c4e9f555cc4e16cafafdaca3
#
_cell.length_a   1.000
_cell.length_b   1.000
_cell.length_c   1.000
_cell.angle_alpha   90.00
_cell.angle_beta   90.00
_cell.angle_gamma   90.00
#
_symmetry.space_group_name_H-M   'P 1'
#
loop_
_entity.id
_entity.type
_entity.pdbx_description
1 polymer ?
#
loop_
_entity_poly.entity_id
_entity_poly.type
_entity_poly.pdbx_seq_one_letter_code
_entity_poly.pdbx_strand_id
1 'polypeptide(L)'
;MFWRWGRATRAFFYRIFNLRPFKSVIALIQSICNSVANMIQTFVITLREGVEAALVIAIAIAYLKKTGRVALLPAVYQALVTAVIACFIAAWGFTKIGITSDSYEGFTFLASAAFVLSMVIWMNRHARNMKGEIETKLQKGTASDSGRWGVFFFVFLMIFREGVETIVFLAAVRLNTEGIYTWFGAVLGLGLAVLFGVSFVRGTIRVNLRQFFQITTAILLVVVAQLVIGGLHELSESGYLPASQTEMAVIGPVVNNEAFFFITILALAATMMLLEWRKRRAPKTEGLEGAALRKAKWSAQRERLWMTATCAASCIFILLITAEFIYARESTALSAPVEVTFDRGAVRIPVASVNDGVLHRFAIDDQGVHVRFIVIEKPDKSLAVALDACQICGTQGYYQKGPEVICKNCGSDIVISTIGIPGGCNPVPLTSHIDNGVLMIDEPDFEGGVKLFRKADQT
;
A
#
# COMPACT_ATOMS: atom_id res chain seq x y z
N MET A 1 -13.32 18.15 -41.05
CA MET A 1 -12.04 17.42 -41.29
C MET A 1 -11.36 16.96 -40.00
N PHE A 2 -11.55 17.62 -38.88
CA PHE A 2 -10.97 17.27 -37.57
C PHE A 2 -11.49 15.93 -36.95
N TRP A 3 -12.68 15.48 -37.30
CA TRP A 3 -13.30 14.26 -36.73
C TRP A 3 -12.78 12.93 -37.31
N ARG A 4 -12.10 12.96 -38.43
CA ARG A 4 -11.51 11.77 -39.09
C ARG A 4 -10.10 11.41 -38.54
N TRP A 5 -9.38 12.38 -38.03
CA TRP A 5 -8.04 12.19 -37.44
C TRP A 5 -8.09 11.52 -36.07
N GLY A 6 -9.13 11.81 -35.28
CA GLY A 6 -9.28 11.22 -33.96
C GLY A 6 -9.55 9.69 -33.95
N ARG A 7 -10.16 9.15 -35.02
CA ARG A 7 -10.39 7.72 -35.14
C ARG A 7 -9.16 6.94 -35.64
N ALA A 8 -8.38 7.51 -36.51
CA ALA A 8 -7.17 6.86 -37.03
C ALA A 8 -6.04 6.82 -35.99
N THR A 9 -5.88 7.87 -35.20
CA THR A 9 -4.93 7.90 -34.07
C THR A 9 -5.38 6.95 -32.96
N ARG A 10 -6.67 6.87 -32.61
CA ARG A 10 -7.19 5.88 -31.65
C ARG A 10 -6.96 4.44 -32.12
N ALA A 11 -7.23 4.13 -33.40
CA ALA A 11 -7.02 2.79 -33.96
C ALA A 11 -5.52 2.42 -34.02
N PHE A 12 -4.64 3.37 -34.28
CA PHE A 12 -3.18 3.17 -34.31
C PHE A 12 -2.65 2.90 -32.90
N PHE A 13 -3.05 3.70 -31.89
CA PHE A 13 -2.72 3.44 -30.49
C PHE A 13 -3.29 2.10 -30.02
N TYR A 14 -4.55 1.78 -30.36
CA TYR A 14 -5.19 0.51 -30.00
C TYR A 14 -4.44 -0.70 -30.58
N ARG A 15 -3.89 -0.58 -31.80
CA ARG A 15 -3.14 -1.65 -32.46
C ARG A 15 -1.75 -1.87 -31.85
N ILE A 16 -1.05 -0.79 -31.43
CA ILE A 16 0.26 -0.88 -30.76
C ILE A 16 0.10 -1.46 -29.35
N PHE A 17 -0.93 -1.02 -28.60
CA PHE A 17 -1.17 -1.47 -27.24
C PHE A 17 -1.76 -2.89 -27.13
N ASN A 18 -2.37 -3.43 -28.20
CA ASN A 18 -2.92 -4.78 -28.22
C ASN A 18 -1.93 -5.87 -28.66
N LEU A 19 -0.69 -5.51 -28.95
CA LEU A 19 0.37 -6.49 -29.20
C LEU A 19 0.68 -7.26 -27.90
N ARG A 20 0.61 -8.61 -27.94
CA ARG A 20 0.92 -9.49 -26.79
C ARG A 20 2.19 -9.10 -26.03
N PRO A 21 3.33 -8.72 -26.67
CA PRO A 21 4.52 -8.31 -25.95
C PRO A 21 4.35 -7.00 -25.18
N PHE A 22 3.45 -6.10 -25.59
CA PHE A 22 3.22 -4.83 -24.90
C PHE A 22 2.40 -5.03 -23.62
N LYS A 23 1.42 -5.93 -23.63
CA LYS A 23 0.65 -6.31 -22.43
C LYS A 23 1.53 -6.96 -21.36
N SER A 24 2.45 -7.83 -21.74
CA SER A 24 3.39 -8.44 -20.81
C SER A 24 4.39 -7.44 -20.24
N VAL A 25 4.81 -6.46 -21.02
CA VAL A 25 5.69 -5.36 -20.52
C VAL A 25 4.95 -4.46 -19.53
N ILE A 26 3.69 -4.10 -19.81
CA ILE A 26 2.89 -3.29 -18.88
C ILE A 26 2.65 -4.05 -17.56
N ALA A 27 2.24 -5.32 -17.61
CA ALA A 27 2.05 -6.14 -16.42
C ALA A 27 3.35 -6.29 -15.60
N LEU A 28 4.49 -6.43 -16.29
CA LEU A 28 5.81 -6.45 -15.65
C LEU A 28 6.13 -5.12 -14.97
N ILE A 29 5.87 -4.00 -15.65
CA ILE A 29 6.07 -2.65 -15.08
C ILE A 29 5.19 -2.46 -13.85
N GLN A 30 3.94 -2.89 -13.89
CA GLN A 30 2.99 -2.80 -12.77
C GLN A 30 3.46 -3.63 -11.57
N SER A 31 3.87 -4.87 -11.80
CA SER A 31 4.43 -5.73 -10.76
C SER A 31 5.69 -5.13 -10.14
N ILE A 32 6.59 -4.57 -10.97
CA ILE A 32 7.80 -3.89 -10.49
C ILE A 32 7.41 -2.63 -9.69
N CYS A 33 6.43 -1.87 -10.16
CA CYS A 33 5.99 -0.63 -9.52
C CYS A 33 5.41 -0.87 -8.13
N ASN A 34 4.51 -1.84 -7.99
CA ASN A 34 3.93 -2.24 -6.71
C ASN A 34 5.01 -2.77 -5.77
N SER A 35 5.90 -3.62 -6.27
CA SER A 35 7.03 -4.14 -5.49
C SER A 35 7.96 -3.03 -5.00
N VAL A 36 8.24 -2.02 -5.84
CA VAL A 36 9.07 -0.86 -5.47
C VAL A 36 8.34 0.05 -4.48
N ALA A 37 7.02 0.22 -4.61
CA ALA A 37 6.22 1.01 -3.67
C ALA A 37 6.31 0.43 -2.25
N ASN A 38 6.11 -0.86 -2.10
CA ASN A 38 6.20 -1.59 -0.85
C ASN A 38 7.60 -1.57 -0.26
N MET A 39 8.61 -1.76 -1.13
CA MET A 39 10.01 -1.62 -0.74
C MET A 39 10.31 -0.22 -0.19
N ILE A 40 9.79 0.84 -0.80
CA ILE A 40 10.02 2.22 -0.36
C ILE A 40 9.30 2.54 0.94
N GLN A 41 8.05 2.09 1.12
CA GLN A 41 7.34 2.25 2.39
C GLN A 41 8.11 1.62 3.54
N THR A 42 8.48 0.36 3.40
CA THR A 42 9.27 -0.38 4.39
C THR A 42 10.64 0.25 4.63
N PHE A 43 11.31 0.68 3.56
CA PHE A 43 12.59 1.38 3.63
C PHE A 43 12.49 2.69 4.44
N VAL A 44 11.49 3.52 4.19
CA VAL A 44 11.30 4.80 4.89
C VAL A 44 11.03 4.58 6.37
N ILE A 45 10.18 3.60 6.71
CA ILE A 45 9.87 3.25 8.10
C ILE A 45 11.13 2.77 8.82
N THR A 46 11.80 1.77 8.31
CA THR A 46 12.99 1.19 8.96
C THR A 46 14.18 2.16 8.99
N LEU A 47 14.35 2.99 7.98
CA LEU A 47 15.34 4.06 7.97
C LEU A 47 15.07 5.07 9.09
N ARG A 48 13.80 5.48 9.25
CA ARG A 48 13.39 6.46 10.23
C ARG A 48 13.63 5.97 11.66
N GLU A 49 13.05 4.81 12.01
CA GLU A 49 13.19 4.24 13.35
C GLU A 49 14.65 3.85 13.64
N GLY A 50 15.34 3.33 12.63
CA GLY A 50 16.77 3.04 12.75
C GLY A 50 17.64 4.28 12.97
N VAL A 51 17.30 5.43 12.36
CA VAL A 51 17.99 6.71 12.61
C VAL A 51 17.68 7.23 14.02
N GLU A 52 16.45 7.07 14.53
CA GLU A 52 16.10 7.43 15.90
C GLU A 52 16.89 6.60 16.91
N ALA A 53 16.93 5.28 16.75
CA ALA A 53 17.76 4.39 17.58
C ALA A 53 19.26 4.76 17.50
N ALA A 54 19.77 5.02 16.29
CA ALA A 54 21.16 5.42 16.07
C ALA A 54 21.50 6.75 16.76
N LEU A 55 20.58 7.71 16.78
CA LEU A 55 20.76 8.98 17.48
C LEU A 55 20.81 8.79 19.01
N VAL A 56 19.95 7.94 19.57
CA VAL A 56 19.98 7.61 21.00
C VAL A 56 21.35 7.07 21.40
N ILE A 57 21.85 6.08 20.63
CA ILE A 57 23.17 5.47 20.86
C ILE A 57 24.28 6.52 20.72
N ALA A 58 24.23 7.33 19.67
CA ALA A 58 25.26 8.33 19.39
C ALA A 58 25.33 9.42 20.48
N ILE A 59 24.18 9.91 20.95
CA ILE A 59 24.10 10.88 22.04
C ILE A 59 24.60 10.26 23.36
N ALA A 60 24.22 9.01 23.66
CA ALA A 60 24.70 8.30 24.84
C ALA A 60 26.23 8.14 24.84
N ILE A 61 26.81 7.68 23.71
CA ILE A 61 28.28 7.57 23.55
C ILE A 61 28.95 8.93 23.68
N ALA A 62 28.44 9.96 23.01
CA ALA A 62 29.00 11.31 23.08
C ALA A 62 28.95 11.90 24.51
N TYR A 63 27.83 11.70 25.21
CA TYR A 63 27.66 12.13 26.60
C TYR A 63 28.66 11.44 27.54
N LEU A 64 28.78 10.10 27.48
CA LEU A 64 29.71 9.33 28.30
C LEU A 64 31.17 9.72 28.07
N LYS A 65 31.55 9.96 26.78
CA LYS A 65 32.89 10.46 26.46
C LYS A 65 33.12 11.87 26.99
N LYS A 66 32.15 12.77 26.85
CA LYS A 66 32.25 14.17 27.32
C LYS A 66 32.34 14.26 28.83
N THR A 67 31.67 13.39 29.58
CA THR A 67 31.67 13.36 31.04
C THR A 67 32.80 12.51 31.63
N GLY A 68 33.70 11.98 30.81
CA GLY A 68 34.83 11.15 31.26
C GLY A 68 34.43 9.73 31.71
N ARG A 69 33.17 9.34 31.59
CA ARG A 69 32.65 8.04 32.06
C ARG A 69 32.76 6.93 30.99
N VAL A 70 33.93 6.85 30.36
CA VAL A 70 34.19 5.89 29.25
C VAL A 70 34.06 4.43 29.72
N ALA A 71 34.26 4.15 31.01
CA ALA A 71 34.06 2.81 31.60
C ALA A 71 32.63 2.28 31.48
N LEU A 72 31.62 3.11 31.19
CA LEU A 72 30.23 2.73 31.00
C LEU A 72 29.87 2.43 29.54
N LEU A 73 30.77 2.63 28.58
CA LEU A 73 30.52 2.31 27.16
C LEU A 73 30.16 0.83 26.89
N PRO A 74 30.76 -0.17 27.57
CA PRO A 74 30.36 -1.56 27.41
C PRO A 74 28.88 -1.78 27.75
N ALA A 75 28.29 -1.05 28.70
CA ALA A 75 26.88 -1.16 29.06
C ALA A 75 25.97 -0.70 27.90
N VAL A 76 26.38 0.32 27.13
CA VAL A 76 25.66 0.78 25.95
C VAL A 76 25.64 -0.28 24.84
N TYR A 77 26.78 -0.94 24.58
CA TYR A 77 26.86 -2.01 23.57
C TYR A 77 26.11 -3.26 24.02
N GLN A 78 26.18 -3.62 25.30
CA GLN A 78 25.40 -4.73 25.86
C GLN A 78 23.91 -4.47 25.74
N ALA A 79 23.46 -3.25 26.05
CA ALA A 79 22.06 -2.82 25.91
C ALA A 79 21.60 -2.90 24.45
N LEU A 80 22.44 -2.48 23.48
CA LEU A 80 22.14 -2.59 22.06
C LEU A 80 21.91 -4.04 21.63
N VAL A 81 22.86 -4.94 21.96
CA VAL A 81 22.76 -6.36 21.57
C VAL A 81 21.54 -7.03 22.20
N THR A 82 21.30 -6.80 23.50
CA THR A 82 20.13 -7.38 24.17
C THR A 82 18.80 -6.81 23.66
N ALA A 83 18.74 -5.52 23.31
CA ALA A 83 17.55 -4.92 22.72
C ALA A 83 17.24 -5.50 21.34
N VAL A 84 18.25 -5.70 20.49
CA VAL A 84 18.08 -6.34 19.17
C VAL A 84 17.56 -7.77 19.33
N ILE A 85 18.14 -8.56 20.24
CA ILE A 85 17.66 -9.93 20.51
C ILE A 85 16.19 -9.90 20.99
N ALA A 86 15.87 -9.00 21.92
CA ALA A 86 14.51 -8.86 22.44
C ALA A 86 13.50 -8.45 21.34
N CYS A 87 13.91 -7.59 20.38
CA CYS A 87 13.10 -7.24 19.22
C CYS A 87 12.81 -8.44 18.32
N PHE A 88 13.82 -9.31 18.07
CA PHE A 88 13.59 -10.56 17.31
C PHE A 88 12.64 -11.51 18.01
N ILE A 89 12.73 -11.64 19.34
CA ILE A 89 11.80 -12.45 20.13
C ILE A 89 10.38 -11.85 20.06
N ALA A 90 10.25 -10.53 20.19
CA ALA A 90 8.96 -9.84 20.05
C ALA A 90 8.36 -10.03 18.64
N ALA A 91 9.16 -9.89 17.59
CA ALA A 91 8.73 -10.11 16.21
C ALA A 91 8.24 -11.54 15.99
N TRP A 92 8.99 -12.53 16.50
CA TRP A 92 8.59 -13.95 16.45
C TRP A 92 7.28 -14.19 17.23
N GLY A 93 7.12 -13.60 18.41
CA GLY A 93 5.89 -13.65 19.19
C GLY A 93 4.69 -13.08 18.42
N PHE A 94 4.88 -11.94 17.75
CA PHE A 94 3.84 -11.30 16.93
C PHE A 94 3.36 -12.21 15.78
N THR A 95 4.28 -12.95 15.14
CA THR A 95 3.89 -13.88 14.05
C THR A 95 3.07 -15.10 14.55
N LYS A 96 3.13 -15.41 15.85
CA LYS A 96 2.37 -16.52 16.44
C LYS A 96 0.95 -16.14 16.90
N ILE A 97 0.69 -14.85 17.11
CA ILE A 97 -0.62 -14.38 17.61
C ILE A 97 -1.68 -14.43 16.50
N GLY A 98 -1.27 -14.55 15.23
CA GLY A 98 -2.12 -14.87 14.06
C GLY A 98 -3.49 -14.17 14.08
N ILE A 99 -3.54 -12.86 13.86
CA ILE A 99 -4.81 -12.13 13.65
C ILE A 99 -5.18 -12.33 12.17
N THR A 100 -5.69 -13.52 11.84
CA THR A 100 -6.16 -13.86 10.49
C THR A 100 -7.63 -14.22 10.56
N SER A 101 -8.48 -13.22 10.54
CA SER A 101 -9.90 -13.40 10.32
C SER A 101 -10.36 -12.26 9.42
N ASP A 102 -10.77 -12.58 8.20
CA ASP A 102 -11.25 -11.65 7.18
C ASP A 102 -12.32 -10.67 7.73
N SER A 103 -13.09 -11.12 8.72
CA SER A 103 -14.15 -10.31 9.36
C SER A 103 -13.64 -9.13 10.20
N TYR A 104 -12.35 -9.10 10.58
CA TYR A 104 -11.76 -8.05 11.41
C TYR A 104 -10.72 -7.20 10.71
N GLU A 105 -10.51 -7.41 9.41
CA GLU A 105 -9.46 -6.74 8.66
C GLU A 105 -9.62 -5.22 8.68
N GLY A 106 -10.82 -4.71 8.42
CA GLY A 106 -11.10 -3.27 8.47
C GLY A 106 -10.84 -2.63 9.85
N PHE A 107 -11.20 -3.33 10.94
CA PHE A 107 -10.89 -2.86 12.30
C PHE A 107 -9.40 -2.86 12.57
N THR A 108 -8.67 -3.83 12.06
CA THR A 108 -7.21 -3.93 12.20
C THR A 108 -6.50 -2.77 11.47
N PHE A 109 -6.95 -2.40 10.27
CA PHE A 109 -6.47 -1.23 9.55
C PHE A 109 -6.70 0.07 10.34
N LEU A 110 -7.90 0.28 10.88
CA LEU A 110 -8.21 1.47 11.67
C LEU A 110 -7.43 1.53 12.98
N ALA A 111 -7.26 0.41 13.67
CA ALA A 111 -6.43 0.33 14.87
C ALA A 111 -4.96 0.65 14.57
N SER A 112 -4.43 0.12 13.46
CA SER A 112 -3.08 0.41 12.97
C SER A 112 -2.92 1.89 12.62
N ALA A 113 -3.89 2.49 11.93
CA ALA A 113 -3.90 3.91 11.60
C ALA A 113 -3.88 4.79 12.86
N ALA A 114 -4.72 4.46 13.85
CA ALA A 114 -4.77 5.18 15.13
C ALA A 114 -3.45 5.08 15.88
N PHE A 115 -2.83 3.90 15.90
CA PHE A 115 -1.52 3.68 16.52
C PHE A 115 -0.43 4.52 15.84
N VAL A 116 -0.31 4.43 14.51
CA VAL A 116 0.68 5.21 13.72
C VAL A 116 0.46 6.71 13.90
N LEU A 117 -0.79 7.18 13.86
CA LEU A 117 -1.12 8.59 14.04
C LEU A 117 -0.76 9.08 15.45
N SER A 118 -1.09 8.31 16.49
CA SER A 118 -0.76 8.66 17.88
C SER A 118 0.74 8.83 18.05
N MET A 119 1.53 7.94 17.46
CA MET A 119 2.97 7.99 17.48
C MET A 119 3.54 9.19 16.71
N VAL A 120 3.03 9.50 15.53
CA VAL A 120 3.43 10.68 14.75
C VAL A 120 3.18 11.96 15.55
N ILE A 121 2.03 12.07 16.22
CA ILE A 121 1.67 13.23 17.07
C ILE A 121 2.63 13.33 18.27
N TRP A 122 2.85 12.20 18.96
CA TRP A 122 3.76 12.15 20.11
C TRP A 122 5.16 12.61 19.73
N MET A 123 5.69 12.06 18.64
CA MET A 123 7.04 12.36 18.19
C MET A 123 7.19 13.83 17.76
N ASN A 124 6.22 14.39 17.02
CA ASN A 124 6.28 15.80 16.61
C ASN A 124 6.34 16.76 17.83
N ARG A 125 5.73 16.35 18.95
CA ARG A 125 5.79 17.10 20.21
C ARG A 125 7.15 16.95 20.93
N HIS A 126 7.76 15.76 20.90
CA HIS A 126 8.98 15.43 21.66
C HIS A 126 10.28 15.61 20.89
N ALA A 127 10.25 15.60 19.55
CA ALA A 127 11.46 15.69 18.71
C ALA A 127 12.32 16.94 18.97
N ARG A 128 11.72 18.02 19.45
CA ARG A 128 12.44 19.27 19.74
C ARG A 128 13.34 19.18 21.00
N ASN A 129 12.99 18.33 21.96
CA ASN A 129 13.64 18.26 23.27
C ASN A 129 14.40 16.95 23.48
N MET A 130 14.43 16.06 22.51
CA MET A 130 14.98 14.70 22.60
C MET A 130 16.42 14.68 23.16
N LYS A 131 17.29 15.57 22.66
CA LYS A 131 18.68 15.63 23.13
C LYS A 131 18.76 15.96 24.62
N GLY A 132 18.03 16.97 25.09
CA GLY A 132 18.01 17.39 26.48
C GLY A 132 17.42 16.31 27.40
N GLU A 133 16.37 15.63 26.96
CA GLU A 133 15.76 14.54 27.73
C GLU A 133 16.73 13.35 27.90
N ILE A 134 17.41 12.94 26.81
CA ILE A 134 18.39 11.86 26.83
C ILE A 134 19.56 12.22 27.80
N GLU A 135 20.10 13.43 27.66
CA GLU A 135 21.19 13.90 28.56
C GLU A 135 20.75 13.93 30.04
N THR A 136 19.54 14.42 30.33
CA THR A 136 19.00 14.47 31.70
C THR A 136 18.74 13.07 32.28
N LYS A 137 18.18 12.16 31.51
CA LYS A 137 17.94 10.78 31.96
C LYS A 137 19.24 10.00 32.14
N LEU A 138 20.23 10.20 31.27
CA LEU A 138 21.58 9.66 31.45
C LEU A 138 22.28 10.23 32.67
N GLN A 139 22.12 11.52 32.94
CA GLN A 139 22.69 12.16 34.14
C GLN A 139 22.13 11.51 35.41
N LYS A 140 20.81 11.31 35.50
CA LYS A 140 20.15 10.64 36.63
C LYS A 140 20.60 9.18 36.77
N GLY A 141 20.66 8.44 35.66
CA GLY A 141 21.10 7.04 35.64
C GLY A 141 22.57 6.85 36.03
N THR A 142 23.42 7.84 35.75
CA THR A 142 24.85 7.80 36.11
C THR A 142 25.17 8.34 37.48
N ALA A 143 24.25 8.98 38.18
CA ALA A 143 24.45 9.53 39.55
C ALA A 143 24.26 8.47 40.63
N SER A 144 23.74 7.30 40.35
CA SER A 144 23.55 6.18 41.27
C SER A 144 24.80 5.31 41.35
N ASP A 145 25.04 4.66 42.50
CA ASP A 145 26.10 3.64 42.71
C ASP A 145 26.00 2.47 41.70
N SER A 146 24.82 2.25 41.11
CA SER A 146 24.53 1.27 40.02
C SER A 146 24.58 1.91 38.65
N GLY A 147 25.40 2.91 38.39
CA GLY A 147 25.44 3.70 37.14
C GLY A 147 25.54 2.85 35.86
N ARG A 148 26.14 1.65 35.91
CA ARG A 148 26.19 0.70 34.78
C ARG A 148 24.83 0.19 34.41
N TRP A 149 24.01 -0.23 35.39
CA TRP A 149 22.66 -0.77 35.15
C TRP A 149 21.70 0.35 34.72
N GLY A 150 21.86 1.55 35.28
CA GLY A 150 21.05 2.71 34.87
C GLY A 150 21.22 3.05 33.37
N VAL A 151 22.48 3.09 32.90
CA VAL A 151 22.78 3.30 31.46
C VAL A 151 22.29 2.15 30.62
N PHE A 152 22.50 0.90 31.08
CA PHE A 152 22.04 -0.29 30.36
C PHE A 152 20.52 -0.26 30.16
N PHE A 153 19.73 -0.16 31.22
CA PHE A 153 18.27 -0.20 31.10
C PHE A 153 17.72 1.00 30.34
N PHE A 154 18.31 2.19 30.51
CA PHE A 154 17.89 3.35 29.73
C PHE A 154 18.08 3.13 28.23
N VAL A 155 19.28 2.73 27.80
CA VAL A 155 19.60 2.50 26.38
C VAL A 155 18.80 1.30 25.83
N PHE A 156 18.69 0.23 26.62
CA PHE A 156 17.88 -0.95 26.24
C PHE A 156 16.43 -0.58 25.97
N LEU A 157 15.76 0.11 26.90
CA LEU A 157 14.35 0.46 26.75
C LEU A 157 14.11 1.41 25.57
N MET A 158 15.02 2.35 25.33
CA MET A 158 14.90 3.26 24.20
C MET A 158 15.02 2.53 22.86
N ILE A 159 16.03 1.67 22.70
CA ILE A 159 16.23 0.91 21.46
C ILE A 159 15.13 -0.13 21.28
N PHE A 160 14.74 -0.83 22.34
CA PHE A 160 13.67 -1.83 22.31
C PHE A 160 12.34 -1.18 21.88
N ARG A 161 12.05 0.02 22.38
CA ARG A 161 10.88 0.79 21.98
C ARG A 161 10.87 1.02 20.46
N GLU A 162 11.95 1.60 19.90
CA GLU A 162 12.05 1.88 18.46
C GLU A 162 11.93 0.57 17.64
N GLY A 163 12.49 -0.53 18.16
CA GLY A 163 12.36 -1.85 17.52
C GLY A 163 10.93 -2.40 17.52
N VAL A 164 10.20 -2.27 18.64
CA VAL A 164 8.78 -2.67 18.71
C VAL A 164 7.93 -1.79 17.80
N GLU A 165 8.18 -0.48 17.75
CA GLU A 165 7.51 0.44 16.83
C GLU A 165 7.73 0.01 15.38
N THR A 166 8.98 -0.33 15.01
CA THR A 166 9.30 -0.88 13.68
C THR A 166 8.49 -2.15 13.38
N ILE A 167 8.40 -3.09 14.33
CA ILE A 167 7.66 -4.34 14.16
C ILE A 167 6.17 -4.07 13.91
N VAL A 168 5.56 -3.19 14.70
CA VAL A 168 4.14 -2.83 14.57
C VAL A 168 3.86 -2.13 13.24
N PHE A 169 4.74 -1.21 12.82
CA PHE A 169 4.62 -0.57 11.51
C PHE A 169 4.74 -1.56 10.35
N LEU A 170 5.72 -2.47 10.43
CA LEU A 170 5.90 -3.49 9.40
C LEU A 170 4.73 -4.48 9.39
N ALA A 171 4.14 -4.79 10.54
CA ALA A 171 2.94 -5.61 10.60
C ALA A 171 1.75 -4.91 9.93
N ALA A 172 1.54 -3.61 10.20
CA ALA A 172 0.50 -2.82 9.57
C ALA A 172 0.65 -2.74 8.03
N VAL A 173 1.89 -2.61 7.53
CA VAL A 173 2.17 -2.60 6.09
C VAL A 173 1.99 -3.99 5.47
N ARG A 174 2.32 -5.06 6.19
CA ARG A 174 2.18 -6.45 5.70
C ARG A 174 0.73 -6.89 5.50
N LEU A 175 -0.23 -6.30 6.17
CA LEU A 175 -1.65 -6.57 5.93
C LEU A 175 -2.05 -6.30 4.48
N ASN A 176 -1.31 -5.43 3.78
CA ASN A 176 -1.56 -5.08 2.38
C ASN A 176 -0.64 -5.78 1.37
N THR A 177 0.46 -6.43 1.81
CA THR A 177 1.50 -6.88 0.86
C THR A 177 2.33 -8.04 1.36
N GLU A 178 2.38 -9.09 0.58
CA GLU A 178 3.33 -10.21 0.74
C GLU A 178 4.43 -10.09 -0.34
N GLY A 179 5.70 -10.10 0.07
CA GLY A 179 6.79 -10.15 -0.91
C GLY A 179 8.20 -10.01 -0.36
N ILE A 180 9.16 -10.56 -1.10
CA ILE A 180 10.59 -10.50 -0.83
C ILE A 180 11.11 -9.05 -0.83
N TYR A 181 10.49 -8.15 -1.59
CA TYR A 181 10.85 -6.74 -1.71
C TYR A 181 10.68 -5.94 -0.43
N THR A 182 9.70 -6.32 0.43
CA THR A 182 9.51 -5.74 1.77
C THR A 182 10.75 -5.97 2.63
N TRP A 183 11.32 -7.17 2.58
CA TRP A 183 12.55 -7.50 3.29
C TRP A 183 13.76 -6.71 2.76
N PHE A 184 13.87 -6.53 1.45
CA PHE A 184 14.92 -5.69 0.87
C PHE A 184 14.82 -4.24 1.33
N GLY A 185 13.62 -3.66 1.36
CA GLY A 185 13.37 -2.33 1.90
C GLY A 185 13.81 -2.21 3.36
N ALA A 186 13.42 -3.18 4.20
CA ALA A 186 13.79 -3.21 5.61
C ALA A 186 15.30 -3.26 5.83
N VAL A 187 15.99 -4.16 5.13
CA VAL A 187 17.46 -4.34 5.24
C VAL A 187 18.21 -3.10 4.74
N LEU A 188 17.78 -2.52 3.62
CA LEU A 188 18.37 -1.28 3.10
C LEU A 188 18.17 -0.11 4.06
N GLY A 189 16.96 0.05 4.62
CA GLY A 189 16.66 1.11 5.58
C GLY A 189 17.50 0.99 6.85
N LEU A 190 17.57 -0.22 7.41
CA LEU A 190 18.37 -0.48 8.59
C LEU A 190 19.88 -0.30 8.31
N GLY A 191 20.38 -0.79 7.18
CA GLY A 191 21.78 -0.65 6.79
C GLY A 191 22.18 0.81 6.64
N LEU A 192 21.33 1.63 6.02
CA LEU A 192 21.57 3.06 5.88
C LEU A 192 21.49 3.80 7.23
N ALA A 193 20.58 3.38 8.12
CA ALA A 193 20.48 3.94 9.48
C ALA A 193 21.76 3.65 10.30
N VAL A 194 22.30 2.43 10.20
CA VAL A 194 23.57 2.08 10.85
C VAL A 194 24.72 2.91 10.28
N LEU A 195 24.81 3.03 8.96
CA LEU A 195 25.82 3.89 8.30
C LEU A 195 25.71 5.34 8.76
N PHE A 196 24.48 5.85 8.86
CA PHE A 196 24.20 7.19 9.39
C PHE A 196 24.67 7.33 10.84
N GLY A 197 24.33 6.39 11.71
CA GLY A 197 24.73 6.40 13.12
C GLY A 197 26.25 6.40 13.33
N VAL A 198 26.96 5.53 12.60
CA VAL A 198 28.43 5.48 12.62
C VAL A 198 29.03 6.80 12.13
N SER A 199 28.51 7.35 11.05
CA SER A 199 28.99 8.61 10.48
C SER A 199 28.70 9.81 11.39
N PHE A 200 27.56 9.78 12.07
CA PHE A 200 27.18 10.80 13.05
C PHE A 200 28.10 10.78 14.30
N VAL A 201 28.37 9.59 14.84
CA VAL A 201 29.31 9.41 15.99
C VAL A 201 30.71 9.89 15.62
N ARG A 202 31.14 9.64 14.36
CA ARG A 202 32.45 10.10 13.84
C ARG A 202 32.51 11.59 13.50
N GLY A 203 31.36 12.30 13.58
CA GLY A 203 31.26 13.72 13.26
C GLY A 203 31.44 14.04 11.77
N THR A 204 31.36 13.04 10.90
CA THR A 204 31.62 13.17 9.45
C THR A 204 30.45 13.80 8.71
N ILE A 205 29.22 13.65 9.21
CA ILE A 205 28.00 14.13 8.54
C ILE A 205 27.28 15.15 9.43
N ARG A 206 26.91 16.28 8.82
CA ARG A 206 25.98 17.27 9.39
C ARG A 206 24.68 17.20 8.60
N VAL A 207 23.72 16.42 9.10
CA VAL A 207 22.38 16.30 8.50
C VAL A 207 21.40 17.21 9.25
N ASN A 208 20.52 17.85 8.52
CA ASN A 208 19.41 18.60 9.09
C ASN A 208 18.32 17.61 9.56
N LEU A 209 18.46 17.11 10.78
CA LEU A 209 17.54 16.14 11.39
C LEU A 209 16.09 16.63 11.37
N ARG A 210 15.88 17.95 11.57
CA ARG A 210 14.53 18.52 11.55
C ARG A 210 13.85 18.33 10.19
N GLN A 211 14.59 18.55 9.11
CA GLN A 211 14.05 18.38 7.75
C GLN A 211 13.81 16.91 7.44
N PHE A 212 14.72 16.01 7.83
CA PHE A 212 14.56 14.58 7.69
C PHE A 212 13.25 14.10 8.37
N PHE A 213 13.04 14.46 9.64
CA PHE A 213 11.83 14.07 10.37
C PHE A 213 10.55 14.71 9.80
N GLN A 214 10.61 15.93 9.29
CA GLN A 214 9.45 16.54 8.64
C GLN A 214 9.02 15.79 7.38
N ILE A 215 9.98 15.38 6.55
CA ILE A 215 9.69 14.62 5.31
C ILE A 215 9.13 13.24 5.66
N THR A 216 9.78 12.50 6.55
CA THR A 216 9.33 11.16 6.94
C THR A 216 7.97 11.20 7.64
N THR A 217 7.70 12.20 8.48
CA THR A 217 6.37 12.42 9.08
C THR A 217 5.30 12.66 8.03
N ALA A 218 5.57 13.48 7.01
CA ALA A 218 4.62 13.71 5.93
C ALA A 218 4.31 12.43 5.15
N ILE A 219 5.31 11.58 4.89
CA ILE A 219 5.12 10.27 4.27
C ILE A 219 4.26 9.36 5.15
N LEU A 220 4.54 9.30 6.47
CA LEU A 220 3.73 8.49 7.39
C LEU A 220 2.28 8.97 7.50
N LEU A 221 2.01 10.28 7.38
CA LEU A 221 0.64 10.78 7.33
C LEU A 221 -0.11 10.32 6.08
N VAL A 222 0.57 10.16 4.96
CA VAL A 222 -0.02 9.55 3.75
C VAL A 222 -0.34 8.08 4.00
N VAL A 223 0.56 7.33 4.67
CA VAL A 223 0.30 5.93 5.04
C VAL A 223 -0.88 5.82 6.01
N VAL A 224 -0.99 6.72 7.00
CA VAL A 224 -2.15 6.78 7.90
C VAL A 224 -3.43 7.01 7.11
N ALA A 225 -3.43 7.95 6.17
CA ALA A 225 -4.60 8.19 5.31
C ALA A 225 -4.97 6.95 4.50
N GLN A 226 -3.98 6.23 3.96
CA GLN A 226 -4.17 4.96 3.27
C GLN A 226 -4.84 3.91 4.17
N LEU A 227 -4.32 3.70 5.38
CA LEU A 227 -4.87 2.75 6.34
C LEU A 227 -6.31 3.11 6.77
N VAL A 228 -6.60 4.41 6.95
CA VAL A 228 -7.96 4.87 7.29
C VAL A 228 -8.93 4.61 6.14
N ILE A 229 -8.56 5.01 4.92
CA ILE A 229 -9.42 4.83 3.73
C ILE A 229 -9.61 3.34 3.46
N GLY A 230 -8.55 2.52 3.52
CA GLY A 230 -8.61 1.08 3.37
C GLY A 230 -9.49 0.42 4.44
N GLY A 231 -9.31 0.78 5.71
CA GLY A 231 -10.12 0.25 6.79
C GLY A 231 -11.61 0.61 6.71
N LEU A 232 -11.94 1.85 6.28
CA LEU A 232 -13.32 2.25 6.03
C LEU A 232 -13.93 1.50 4.84
N HIS A 233 -13.15 1.32 3.77
CA HIS A 233 -13.57 0.55 2.60
C HIS A 233 -13.88 -0.90 2.97
N GLU A 234 -12.99 -1.55 3.72
CA GLU A 234 -13.15 -2.93 4.18
C GLU A 234 -14.37 -3.12 5.08
N LEU A 235 -14.63 -2.17 5.99
CA LEU A 235 -15.84 -2.17 6.81
C LEU A 235 -17.12 -1.96 6.00
N SER A 236 -17.03 -1.20 4.91
CA SER A 236 -18.15 -1.02 3.99
C SER A 236 -18.36 -2.26 3.14
N GLU A 237 -17.29 -2.94 2.73
CA GLU A 237 -17.33 -4.19 1.97
C GLU A 237 -17.92 -5.34 2.78
N SER A 238 -17.52 -5.46 4.05
CA SER A 238 -18.06 -6.45 4.99
C SER A 238 -19.47 -6.12 5.51
N GLY A 239 -20.04 -4.96 5.12
CA GLY A 239 -21.42 -4.58 5.47
C GLY A 239 -21.60 -3.97 6.85
N TYR A 240 -20.51 -3.68 7.59
CA TYR A 240 -20.58 -2.96 8.86
C TYR A 240 -20.91 -1.48 8.71
N LEU A 241 -20.53 -0.88 7.57
CA LEU A 241 -20.88 0.50 7.24
C LEU A 241 -21.79 0.52 6.00
N PRO A 242 -22.79 1.43 5.95
CA PRO A 242 -23.57 1.62 4.74
C PRO A 242 -22.67 2.18 3.63
N ALA A 243 -22.71 1.52 2.49
CA ALA A 243 -21.96 1.96 1.31
C ALA A 243 -22.91 2.18 0.15
N SER A 244 -22.72 3.28 -0.58
CA SER A 244 -23.42 3.55 -1.83
C SER A 244 -22.57 3.10 -3.02
N GLN A 245 -23.24 2.77 -4.12
CA GLN A 245 -22.58 2.41 -5.40
C GLN A 245 -21.59 3.49 -5.85
N THR A 246 -21.94 4.76 -5.68
CA THR A 246 -21.12 5.91 -6.10
C THR A 246 -19.88 6.06 -5.22
N GLU A 247 -20.00 5.87 -3.90
CA GLU A 247 -18.86 5.91 -2.98
C GLU A 247 -17.87 4.80 -3.28
N MET A 248 -18.35 3.57 -3.48
CA MET A 248 -17.52 2.44 -3.84
C MET A 248 -16.84 2.60 -5.20
N ALA A 249 -17.48 3.24 -6.18
CA ALA A 249 -16.90 3.54 -7.48
C ALA A 249 -15.73 4.54 -7.41
N VAL A 250 -15.71 5.42 -6.41
CA VAL A 250 -14.65 6.43 -6.23
C VAL A 250 -13.54 5.90 -5.31
N ILE A 251 -13.91 5.29 -4.19
CA ILE A 251 -12.98 4.87 -3.16
C ILE A 251 -12.29 3.56 -3.54
N GLY A 252 -13.03 2.57 -4.05
CA GLY A 252 -12.51 1.24 -4.37
C GLY A 252 -11.29 1.26 -5.29
N PRO A 253 -11.33 1.92 -6.46
CA PRO A 253 -10.17 2.00 -7.35
C PRO A 253 -8.95 2.71 -6.74
N VAL A 254 -9.17 3.59 -5.76
CA VAL A 254 -8.09 4.27 -5.03
C VAL A 254 -7.44 3.33 -4.02
N VAL A 255 -8.25 2.56 -3.28
CA VAL A 255 -7.77 1.63 -2.26
C VAL A 255 -7.07 0.43 -2.89
N ASN A 256 -7.65 -0.14 -3.95
CA ASN A 256 -7.13 -1.32 -4.61
C ASN A 256 -5.96 -1.01 -5.58
N ASN A 257 -5.55 0.25 -5.67
CA ASN A 257 -4.40 0.66 -6.48
C ASN A 257 -3.26 1.20 -5.58
N GLU A 258 -2.37 0.31 -5.16
CA GLU A 258 -1.18 0.66 -4.38
C GLU A 258 -0.33 1.75 -5.06
N ALA A 259 -0.32 1.78 -6.40
CA ALA A 259 0.39 2.77 -7.17
C ALA A 259 -0.11 4.20 -6.90
N PHE A 260 -1.39 4.41 -6.55
CA PHE A 260 -1.94 5.72 -6.23
C PHE A 260 -1.25 6.35 -5.01
N PHE A 261 -1.05 5.58 -3.94
CA PHE A 261 -0.37 6.04 -2.74
C PHE A 261 1.12 6.29 -2.98
N PHE A 262 1.74 5.43 -3.80
CA PHE A 262 3.13 5.62 -4.21
C PHE A 262 3.33 6.92 -5.00
N ILE A 263 2.45 7.22 -5.95
CA ILE A 263 2.44 8.49 -6.69
C ILE A 263 2.31 9.67 -5.71
N THR A 264 1.41 9.55 -4.73
CA THR A 264 1.18 10.61 -3.74
C THR A 264 2.45 10.86 -2.91
N ILE A 265 3.13 9.81 -2.47
CA ILE A 265 4.40 9.91 -1.74
C ILE A 265 5.49 10.57 -2.59
N LEU A 266 5.64 10.15 -3.86
CA LEU A 266 6.59 10.75 -4.79
C LEU A 266 6.28 12.19 -5.10
N ALA A 267 5.01 12.52 -5.35
CA ALA A 267 4.55 13.88 -5.61
C ALA A 267 4.80 14.79 -4.39
N LEU A 268 4.55 14.28 -3.18
CA LEU A 268 4.84 14.98 -1.94
C LEU A 268 6.34 15.25 -1.79
N ALA A 269 7.18 14.21 -1.98
CA ALA A 269 8.63 14.35 -1.91
C ALA A 269 9.17 15.34 -2.95
N ALA A 270 8.70 15.24 -4.19
CA ALA A 270 9.07 16.18 -5.27
C ALA A 270 8.63 17.61 -4.95
N THR A 271 7.41 17.79 -4.42
CA THR A 271 6.87 19.11 -4.04
C THR A 271 7.70 19.72 -2.90
N MET A 272 8.05 18.93 -1.88
CA MET A 272 8.89 19.39 -0.77
C MET A 272 10.30 19.80 -1.27
N MET A 273 10.89 19.02 -2.18
CA MET A 273 12.17 19.40 -2.83
C MET A 273 12.04 20.71 -3.60
N LEU A 274 10.97 20.91 -4.37
CA LEU A 274 10.73 22.14 -5.15
C LEU A 274 10.55 23.34 -4.23
N LEU A 275 9.79 23.20 -3.13
CA LEU A 275 9.60 24.27 -2.15
C LEU A 275 10.89 24.65 -1.45
N GLU A 276 11.73 23.67 -1.10
CA GLU A 276 13.04 23.90 -0.53
C GLU A 276 13.96 24.63 -1.52
N TRP A 277 13.94 24.23 -2.80
CA TRP A 277 14.70 24.89 -3.86
C TRP A 277 14.29 26.36 -4.05
N ARG A 278 12.97 26.67 -4.01
CA ARG A 278 12.49 28.05 -4.08
C ARG A 278 12.94 28.91 -2.90
N LYS A 279 13.15 28.32 -1.71
CA LYS A 279 13.62 29.00 -0.52
C LYS A 279 15.14 29.24 -0.50
N ARG A 280 15.91 28.43 -1.24
CA ARG A 280 17.36 28.58 -1.30
C ARG A 280 17.71 29.80 -2.14
N ARG A 281 18.27 30.82 -1.45
CA ARG A 281 18.86 31.98 -2.11
C ARG A 281 20.07 31.55 -2.96
N ALA A 282 20.32 32.28 -4.08
CA ALA A 282 21.51 32.05 -4.89
C ALA A 282 22.77 32.05 -3.99
N PRO A 283 23.74 31.17 -4.27
CA PRO A 283 24.97 31.14 -3.49
C PRO A 283 25.60 32.51 -3.49
N LYS A 284 25.94 33.03 -2.30
CA LYS A 284 26.69 34.28 -2.20
C LYS A 284 28.07 34.07 -2.86
N THR A 285 28.20 34.58 -4.06
CA THR A 285 29.47 34.54 -4.84
C THR A 285 30.30 35.82 -4.67
N GLU A 286 29.77 36.80 -3.91
CA GLU A 286 30.48 38.03 -3.61
C GLU A 286 31.70 37.72 -2.76
N GLY A 287 32.86 38.12 -3.21
CA GLY A 287 34.18 37.93 -2.55
C GLY A 287 34.87 36.59 -2.82
N LEU A 288 34.35 35.74 -3.71
CA LEU A 288 35.06 34.53 -4.14
C LEU A 288 35.73 34.72 -5.49
N GLU A 289 37.06 34.50 -5.56
CA GLU A 289 37.87 34.61 -6.77
C GLU A 289 38.47 33.28 -7.18
N GLY A 290 38.84 33.16 -8.46
CA GLY A 290 39.62 32.06 -9.01
C GLY A 290 38.98 30.65 -8.85
N ALA A 291 39.69 29.73 -8.25
CA ALA A 291 39.31 28.33 -8.11
C ALA A 291 38.09 28.13 -7.17
N ALA A 292 37.96 28.97 -6.13
CA ALA A 292 36.85 28.92 -5.18
C ALA A 292 35.51 29.29 -5.86
N LEU A 293 35.51 30.31 -6.71
CA LEU A 293 34.36 30.75 -7.49
C LEU A 293 33.92 29.64 -8.49
N ARG A 294 34.88 29.01 -9.18
CA ARG A 294 34.58 27.91 -10.11
C ARG A 294 33.97 26.72 -9.39
N LYS A 295 34.52 26.33 -8.25
CA LYS A 295 33.99 25.22 -7.42
C LYS A 295 32.58 25.52 -6.90
N ALA A 296 32.30 26.76 -6.45
CA ALA A 296 30.97 27.16 -5.99
C ALA A 296 29.96 27.15 -7.15
N LYS A 297 30.29 27.67 -8.31
CA LYS A 297 29.42 27.63 -9.50
C LYS A 297 29.16 26.20 -9.97
N TRP A 298 30.19 25.34 -10.03
CA TRP A 298 30.02 23.95 -10.43
C TRP A 298 29.17 23.13 -9.44
N SER A 299 29.36 23.31 -8.13
CA SER A 299 28.56 22.65 -7.11
C SER A 299 27.08 23.06 -7.22
N ALA A 300 26.80 24.37 -7.44
CA ALA A 300 25.46 24.87 -7.65
C ALA A 300 24.79 24.35 -8.93
N GLN A 301 25.58 24.26 -10.03
CA GLN A 301 25.07 23.66 -11.28
C GLN A 301 24.77 22.19 -11.13
N ARG A 302 25.65 21.42 -10.49
CA ARG A 302 25.44 19.99 -10.23
C ARG A 302 24.22 19.75 -9.37
N GLU A 303 24.03 20.56 -8.32
CA GLU A 303 22.85 20.46 -7.44
C GLU A 303 21.56 20.78 -8.20
N ARG A 304 21.55 21.81 -9.05
CA ARG A 304 20.41 22.12 -9.92
C ARG A 304 20.10 20.97 -10.89
N LEU A 305 21.12 20.39 -11.51
CA LEU A 305 20.98 19.29 -12.47
C LEU A 305 20.38 18.05 -11.79
N TRP A 306 20.85 17.69 -10.61
CA TRP A 306 20.27 16.57 -9.85
C TRP A 306 18.84 16.83 -9.44
N MET A 307 18.50 18.03 -8.99
CA MET A 307 17.12 18.37 -8.64
C MET A 307 16.19 18.36 -9.85
N THR A 308 16.59 18.96 -10.97
CA THR A 308 15.80 18.94 -12.20
C THR A 308 15.61 17.52 -12.73
N ALA A 309 16.65 16.69 -12.68
CA ALA A 309 16.59 15.28 -13.06
C ALA A 309 15.62 14.49 -12.18
N THR A 310 15.68 14.68 -10.84
CA THR A 310 14.76 14.02 -9.91
C THR A 310 13.31 14.47 -10.11
N CYS A 311 13.06 15.78 -10.26
CA CYS A 311 11.72 16.29 -10.54
C CYS A 311 11.18 15.79 -11.89
N ALA A 312 12.01 15.79 -12.94
CA ALA A 312 11.61 15.27 -14.25
C ALA A 312 11.29 13.77 -14.19
N ALA A 313 12.13 12.97 -13.52
CA ALA A 313 11.88 11.54 -13.32
C ALA A 313 10.59 11.29 -12.55
N SER A 314 10.32 12.05 -11.47
CA SER A 314 9.07 11.95 -10.71
C SER A 314 7.85 12.32 -11.56
N CYS A 315 7.93 13.39 -12.35
CA CYS A 315 6.84 13.78 -13.26
C CYS A 315 6.59 12.72 -14.35
N ILE A 316 7.64 12.18 -14.96
CA ILE A 316 7.51 11.11 -15.98
C ILE A 316 6.87 9.88 -15.34
N PHE A 317 7.31 9.49 -14.15
CA PHE A 317 6.77 8.35 -13.44
C PHE A 317 5.28 8.52 -13.08
N ILE A 318 4.89 9.71 -12.57
CA ILE A 318 3.48 10.05 -12.30
C ILE A 318 2.65 9.95 -13.58
N LEU A 319 3.15 10.49 -14.70
CA LEU A 319 2.45 10.43 -15.99
C LEU A 319 2.28 9.00 -16.49
N LEU A 320 3.32 8.16 -16.37
CA LEU A 320 3.26 6.76 -16.79
C LEU A 320 2.22 5.97 -15.98
N ILE A 321 2.19 6.11 -14.65
CA ILE A 321 1.24 5.40 -13.82
C ILE A 321 -0.18 5.94 -14.00
N THR A 322 -0.34 7.27 -14.18
CA THR A 322 -1.66 7.85 -14.49
C THR A 322 -2.20 7.33 -15.83
N ALA A 323 -1.33 7.26 -16.84
CA ALA A 323 -1.69 6.70 -18.15
C ALA A 323 -2.08 5.22 -18.04
N GLU A 324 -1.35 4.44 -17.23
CA GLU A 324 -1.65 3.04 -16.95
C GLU A 324 -2.98 2.87 -16.23
N PHE A 325 -3.25 3.69 -15.21
CA PHE A 325 -4.53 3.67 -14.49
C PHE A 325 -5.73 3.93 -15.42
N ILE A 326 -5.61 4.94 -16.30
CA ILE A 326 -6.66 5.25 -17.29
C ILE A 326 -6.81 4.07 -18.27
N TYR A 327 -5.70 3.51 -18.75
CA TYR A 327 -5.72 2.38 -19.69
C TYR A 327 -6.30 1.10 -19.07
N ALA A 328 -5.91 0.77 -17.83
CA ALA A 328 -6.44 -0.38 -17.11
C ALA A 328 -7.96 -0.29 -16.94
N ARG A 329 -8.48 0.90 -16.66
CA ARG A 329 -9.91 1.13 -16.53
C ARG A 329 -10.68 0.97 -17.87
N GLU A 330 -10.09 1.39 -19.00
CA GLU A 330 -10.70 1.23 -20.33
C GLU A 330 -10.57 -0.21 -20.87
N SER A 331 -9.47 -0.91 -20.54
CA SER A 331 -9.20 -2.25 -21.06
C SER A 331 -9.98 -3.37 -20.36
N THR A 332 -10.62 -3.10 -19.22
CA THR A 332 -11.42 -4.04 -18.46
C THR A 332 -12.84 -4.12 -18.99
N ALA A 333 -12.98 -4.42 -20.29
CA ALA A 333 -14.28 -4.70 -20.87
C ALA A 333 -14.77 -6.06 -20.33
N LEU A 334 -16.02 -6.08 -19.85
CA LEU A 334 -16.66 -7.34 -19.50
C LEU A 334 -16.78 -8.22 -20.76
N SER A 335 -16.56 -9.53 -20.62
CA SER A 335 -16.86 -10.48 -21.72
C SER A 335 -18.33 -10.34 -22.11
N ALA A 336 -18.62 -10.43 -23.40
CA ALA A 336 -20.01 -10.45 -23.85
C ALA A 336 -20.72 -11.67 -23.23
N PRO A 337 -21.92 -11.50 -22.66
CA PRO A 337 -22.67 -12.62 -22.13
C PRO A 337 -23.10 -13.56 -23.27
N VAL A 338 -23.20 -14.84 -22.97
CA VAL A 338 -23.83 -15.83 -23.85
C VAL A 338 -25.33 -15.81 -23.58
N GLU A 339 -26.11 -15.49 -24.59
CA GLU A 339 -27.58 -15.49 -24.48
C GLU A 339 -28.12 -16.91 -24.31
N VAL A 340 -28.91 -17.09 -23.26
CA VAL A 340 -29.61 -18.37 -23.00
C VAL A 340 -31.11 -18.12 -22.86
N THR A 341 -31.90 -19.16 -23.05
CA THR A 341 -33.34 -19.10 -22.94
C THR A 341 -33.87 -20.19 -22.01
N PHE A 342 -35.05 -19.99 -21.45
CA PHE A 342 -35.70 -21.03 -20.68
C PHE A 342 -36.14 -22.19 -21.62
N ASP A 343 -35.73 -23.39 -21.28
CA ASP A 343 -36.22 -24.64 -21.87
C ASP A 343 -36.98 -25.40 -20.79
N ARG A 344 -38.33 -25.50 -20.99
CA ARG A 344 -39.26 -26.14 -20.02
C ARG A 344 -39.19 -25.55 -18.61
N GLY A 345 -39.05 -24.21 -18.50
CA GLY A 345 -39.04 -23.50 -17.21
C GLY A 345 -37.70 -23.51 -16.49
N ALA A 346 -36.60 -23.91 -17.13
CA ALA A 346 -35.26 -23.83 -16.57
C ALA A 346 -34.21 -23.45 -17.62
N VAL A 347 -33.16 -22.77 -17.22
CA VAL A 347 -31.94 -22.59 -17.98
C VAL A 347 -31.10 -23.86 -17.87
N ARG A 348 -30.57 -24.36 -18.99
CA ARG A 348 -29.78 -25.58 -19.04
C ARG A 348 -28.41 -25.32 -19.66
N ILE A 349 -27.34 -25.58 -18.89
CA ILE A 349 -25.97 -25.38 -19.31
C ILE A 349 -25.19 -26.68 -19.12
N PRO A 350 -24.59 -27.26 -20.18
CA PRO A 350 -23.75 -28.44 -20.03
C PRO A 350 -22.58 -28.16 -19.09
N VAL A 351 -22.40 -28.95 -18.03
CA VAL A 351 -21.28 -28.79 -17.06
C VAL A 351 -19.94 -28.79 -17.78
N ALA A 352 -19.77 -29.61 -18.82
CA ALA A 352 -18.54 -29.67 -19.61
C ALA A 352 -18.13 -28.34 -20.28
N SER A 353 -19.05 -27.37 -20.41
CA SER A 353 -18.77 -26.06 -21.02
C SER A 353 -18.32 -24.99 -19.98
N VAL A 354 -18.37 -25.30 -18.68
CA VAL A 354 -18.15 -24.33 -17.60
C VAL A 354 -17.26 -24.87 -16.47
N ASN A 355 -16.64 -26.04 -16.65
CA ASN A 355 -15.78 -26.70 -15.65
C ASN A 355 -14.29 -26.53 -15.94
N ASP A 356 -13.89 -25.36 -16.42
CA ASP A 356 -12.52 -25.02 -16.83
C ASP A 356 -11.83 -24.00 -15.90
N GLY A 357 -12.53 -23.59 -14.82
CA GLY A 357 -12.02 -22.57 -13.87
C GLY A 357 -12.04 -21.14 -14.44
N VAL A 358 -12.67 -20.93 -15.61
CA VAL A 358 -12.85 -19.60 -16.22
C VAL A 358 -14.23 -19.05 -15.85
N LEU A 359 -14.30 -17.72 -15.69
CA LEU A 359 -15.55 -17.01 -15.42
C LEU A 359 -16.41 -16.96 -16.69
N HIS A 360 -17.46 -17.76 -16.75
CA HIS A 360 -18.44 -17.74 -17.81
C HIS A 360 -19.58 -16.79 -17.48
N ARG A 361 -19.96 -15.94 -18.45
CA ARG A 361 -21.07 -14.99 -18.29
C ARG A 361 -22.19 -15.34 -19.23
N PHE A 362 -23.40 -15.39 -18.67
CA PHE A 362 -24.64 -15.65 -19.37
C PHE A 362 -25.63 -14.52 -19.17
N ALA A 363 -26.60 -14.42 -20.09
CA ALA A 363 -27.71 -13.51 -19.94
C ALA A 363 -29.01 -14.16 -20.36
N ILE A 364 -30.10 -13.78 -19.75
CA ILE A 364 -31.42 -14.23 -20.02
C ILE A 364 -32.42 -13.07 -20.00
N ASP A 365 -33.34 -13.04 -20.93
CA ASP A 365 -34.49 -12.14 -20.88
C ASP A 365 -35.62 -12.77 -20.06
N ASP A 366 -35.90 -12.20 -18.91
CA ASP A 366 -36.98 -12.60 -18.02
C ASP A 366 -37.89 -11.40 -17.71
N GLN A 367 -39.18 -11.53 -18.04
CA GLN A 367 -40.19 -10.48 -17.85
C GLN A 367 -39.80 -9.13 -18.50
N GLY A 368 -39.08 -9.15 -19.63
CA GLY A 368 -38.57 -7.96 -20.31
C GLY A 368 -37.39 -7.28 -19.61
N VAL A 369 -36.73 -7.97 -18.69
CA VAL A 369 -35.50 -7.52 -18.00
C VAL A 369 -34.36 -8.43 -18.42
N HIS A 370 -33.24 -7.82 -18.83
CA HIS A 370 -32.04 -8.52 -19.23
C HIS A 370 -31.17 -8.86 -18.02
N VAL A 371 -31.37 -10.07 -17.47
CA VAL A 371 -30.67 -10.54 -16.26
C VAL A 371 -29.39 -11.25 -16.63
N ARG A 372 -28.25 -10.76 -16.11
CA ARG A 372 -26.94 -11.40 -16.30
C ARG A 372 -26.57 -12.23 -15.08
N PHE A 373 -25.93 -13.38 -15.33
CA PHE A 373 -25.40 -14.25 -14.28
C PHE A 373 -24.05 -14.84 -14.70
N ILE A 374 -23.31 -15.33 -13.72
CA ILE A 374 -21.97 -15.90 -13.89
C ILE A 374 -21.93 -17.31 -13.34
N VAL A 375 -21.11 -18.13 -13.98
CA VAL A 375 -20.80 -19.50 -13.57
C VAL A 375 -19.29 -19.67 -13.56
N ILE A 376 -18.74 -20.25 -12.51
CA ILE A 376 -17.31 -20.55 -12.38
C ILE A 376 -17.08 -21.84 -11.60
N GLU A 377 -16.11 -22.66 -12.04
CA GLU A 377 -15.66 -23.81 -11.27
C GLU A 377 -14.78 -23.36 -10.10
N LYS A 378 -15.12 -23.75 -8.87
CA LYS A 378 -14.33 -23.51 -7.67
C LYS A 378 -13.12 -24.44 -7.58
N PRO A 379 -12.13 -24.14 -6.72
CA PRO A 379 -10.98 -25.01 -6.50
C PRO A 379 -11.34 -26.43 -6.01
N ASP A 380 -12.47 -26.58 -5.33
CA ASP A 380 -13.04 -27.86 -4.85
C ASP A 380 -13.82 -28.64 -5.92
N LYS A 381 -13.80 -28.16 -7.18
CA LYS A 381 -14.51 -28.71 -8.33
C LYS A 381 -16.03 -28.57 -8.30
N SER A 382 -16.59 -27.85 -7.34
CA SER A 382 -17.99 -27.44 -7.37
C SER A 382 -18.20 -26.25 -8.30
N LEU A 383 -19.40 -26.10 -8.87
CA LEU A 383 -19.76 -24.93 -9.65
C LEU A 383 -20.41 -23.88 -8.74
N ALA A 384 -19.95 -22.65 -8.85
CA ALA A 384 -20.60 -21.48 -8.26
C ALA A 384 -21.46 -20.80 -9.32
N VAL A 385 -22.70 -20.51 -8.97
CA VAL A 385 -23.66 -19.78 -9.82
C VAL A 385 -24.16 -18.58 -9.05
N ALA A 386 -24.07 -17.41 -9.68
CA ALA A 386 -24.46 -16.16 -9.04
C ALA A 386 -24.90 -15.12 -10.08
N LEU A 387 -25.66 -14.12 -9.68
CA LEU A 387 -25.98 -12.98 -10.51
C LEU A 387 -24.70 -12.17 -10.81
N ASP A 388 -24.57 -11.61 -12.00
CA ASP A 388 -23.48 -10.70 -12.38
C ASP A 388 -23.71 -9.30 -11.74
N ALA A 389 -24.00 -9.32 -10.43
CA ALA A 389 -24.39 -8.18 -9.63
C ALA A 389 -24.16 -8.46 -8.14
N CYS A 390 -23.91 -7.41 -7.33
CA CYS A 390 -23.88 -7.52 -5.88
C CYS A 390 -24.82 -6.50 -5.20
N GLN A 391 -25.03 -6.66 -3.91
CA GLN A 391 -25.94 -5.79 -3.15
C GLN A 391 -25.42 -4.36 -3.02
N ILE A 392 -24.09 -4.15 -3.00
CA ILE A 392 -23.46 -2.85 -2.80
C ILE A 392 -23.27 -2.12 -4.14
N CYS A 393 -22.63 -2.76 -5.11
CA CYS A 393 -22.26 -2.15 -6.39
C CYS A 393 -23.34 -2.29 -7.49
N GLY A 394 -24.41 -3.04 -7.22
CA GLY A 394 -25.47 -3.26 -8.19
C GLY A 394 -25.03 -4.12 -9.39
N THR A 395 -25.53 -3.80 -10.58
CA THR A 395 -25.40 -4.60 -11.80
C THR A 395 -24.16 -4.28 -12.64
N GLN A 396 -23.07 -3.82 -12.01
CA GLN A 396 -21.85 -3.44 -12.74
C GLN A 396 -21.06 -4.63 -13.28
N GLY A 397 -21.21 -5.79 -12.66
CA GLY A 397 -20.63 -7.06 -13.12
C GLY A 397 -19.20 -7.30 -12.63
N TYR A 398 -18.69 -8.49 -12.96
CA TYR A 398 -17.40 -9.00 -12.56
C TYR A 398 -16.55 -9.41 -13.75
N TYR A 399 -15.23 -9.36 -13.61
CA TYR A 399 -14.29 -9.88 -14.61
C TYR A 399 -13.22 -10.71 -13.92
N GLN A 400 -12.63 -11.65 -14.68
CA GLN A 400 -11.54 -12.47 -14.16
C GLN A 400 -10.19 -11.91 -14.61
N LYS A 401 -9.25 -11.86 -13.65
CA LYS A 401 -7.85 -11.47 -13.87
C LYS A 401 -6.94 -12.52 -13.24
N GLY A 402 -6.47 -13.46 -14.05
CA GLY A 402 -5.73 -14.61 -13.54
C GLY A 402 -6.60 -15.50 -12.62
N PRO A 403 -6.18 -15.81 -11.40
CA PRO A 403 -6.96 -16.62 -10.46
C PRO A 403 -8.02 -15.84 -9.69
N GLU A 404 -8.14 -14.53 -9.87
CA GLU A 404 -9.00 -13.63 -9.11
C GLU A 404 -10.21 -13.20 -9.93
N VAL A 405 -11.37 -13.06 -9.27
CA VAL A 405 -12.58 -12.48 -9.82
C VAL A 405 -12.78 -11.10 -9.19
N ILE A 406 -12.87 -10.06 -10.01
CA ILE A 406 -12.83 -8.68 -9.57
C ILE A 406 -14.15 -7.97 -9.89
N CYS A 407 -14.70 -7.24 -8.91
CA CYS A 407 -15.85 -6.39 -9.13
C CYS A 407 -15.48 -5.17 -9.99
N LYS A 408 -16.20 -4.94 -11.09
CA LYS A 408 -15.90 -3.85 -12.01
C LYS A 408 -16.07 -2.46 -11.40
N ASN A 409 -16.96 -2.29 -10.42
CA ASN A 409 -17.27 -0.99 -9.83
C ASN A 409 -16.22 -0.58 -8.78
N CYS A 410 -15.99 -1.42 -7.78
CA CYS A 410 -15.11 -1.10 -6.65
C CYS A 410 -13.70 -1.67 -6.78
N GLY A 411 -13.48 -2.63 -7.69
CA GLY A 411 -12.19 -3.29 -7.85
C GLY A 411 -11.87 -4.33 -6.78
N SER A 412 -12.83 -4.66 -5.89
CA SER A 412 -12.64 -5.71 -4.88
C SER A 412 -12.34 -7.06 -5.50
N ASP A 413 -11.36 -7.74 -4.94
CA ASP A 413 -10.98 -9.10 -5.30
C ASP A 413 -11.91 -10.10 -4.58
N ILE A 414 -12.69 -10.85 -5.36
CA ILE A 414 -13.59 -11.85 -4.84
C ILE A 414 -12.89 -13.20 -4.84
N VAL A 415 -12.76 -13.79 -3.66
CA VAL A 415 -12.19 -15.14 -3.52
C VAL A 415 -13.14 -16.15 -4.18
N ILE A 416 -12.67 -16.91 -5.18
CA ILE A 416 -13.52 -17.81 -5.96
C ILE A 416 -14.31 -18.80 -5.06
N SER A 417 -13.73 -19.26 -3.96
CA SER A 417 -14.41 -20.17 -3.02
C SER A 417 -15.62 -19.51 -2.33
N THR A 418 -15.67 -18.19 -2.21
CA THR A 418 -16.79 -17.46 -1.57
C THR A 418 -17.89 -17.07 -2.57
N ILE A 419 -17.69 -17.21 -3.87
CA ILE A 419 -18.75 -16.97 -4.87
C ILE A 419 -19.91 -17.94 -4.61
N GLY A 420 -21.12 -17.37 -4.52
CA GLY A 420 -22.32 -18.13 -4.14
C GLY A 420 -22.64 -18.09 -2.62
N ILE A 421 -21.80 -17.39 -1.81
CA ILE A 421 -22.12 -17.06 -0.42
C ILE A 421 -22.62 -15.62 -0.38
N PRO A 422 -23.78 -15.33 0.26
CA PRO A 422 -24.30 -13.97 0.30
C PRO A 422 -23.48 -13.07 1.22
N GLY A 423 -23.31 -11.80 0.86
CA GLY A 423 -22.72 -10.76 1.69
C GLY A 423 -21.65 -9.92 0.99
N GLY A 424 -21.48 -8.70 1.44
CA GLY A 424 -20.46 -7.76 0.97
C GLY A 424 -20.52 -7.49 -0.54
N CYS A 425 -19.35 -7.46 -1.15
CA CYS A 425 -19.18 -7.34 -2.59
C CYS A 425 -19.32 -8.67 -3.36
N ASN A 426 -19.59 -9.78 -2.66
CA ASN A 426 -19.82 -11.08 -3.33
C ASN A 426 -21.00 -11.00 -4.31
N PRO A 427 -20.94 -11.71 -5.44
CA PRO A 427 -22.06 -11.86 -6.34
C PRO A 427 -23.25 -12.48 -5.63
N VAL A 428 -24.45 -11.94 -5.87
CA VAL A 428 -25.68 -12.47 -5.27
C VAL A 428 -25.87 -13.91 -5.71
N PRO A 429 -25.96 -14.89 -4.77
CA PRO A 429 -26.07 -16.30 -5.15
C PRO A 429 -27.37 -16.59 -5.92
N LEU A 430 -27.28 -17.51 -6.87
CA LEU A 430 -28.37 -18.00 -7.66
C LEU A 430 -28.51 -19.51 -7.40
N THR A 431 -29.70 -19.93 -6.99
CA THR A 431 -29.96 -21.35 -6.72
C THR A 431 -29.83 -22.16 -7.99
N SER A 432 -29.14 -23.27 -7.92
CA SER A 432 -28.92 -24.15 -9.08
C SER A 432 -28.72 -25.59 -8.62
N HIS A 433 -28.97 -26.53 -9.51
CA HIS A 433 -28.72 -27.95 -9.28
C HIS A 433 -28.14 -28.62 -10.55
N ILE A 434 -27.45 -29.73 -10.34
CA ILE A 434 -26.86 -30.48 -11.45
C ILE A 434 -27.65 -31.81 -11.63
N ASP A 435 -28.20 -32.02 -12.81
CA ASP A 435 -28.84 -33.28 -13.17
C ASP A 435 -28.19 -33.82 -14.47
N ASN A 436 -27.75 -35.09 -14.45
CA ASN A 436 -27.15 -35.79 -15.59
C ASN A 436 -26.04 -35.01 -16.32
N GLY A 437 -25.20 -34.25 -15.59
CA GLY A 437 -24.12 -33.46 -16.21
C GLY A 437 -24.59 -32.15 -16.83
N VAL A 438 -25.80 -31.70 -16.55
CA VAL A 438 -26.35 -30.42 -16.96
C VAL A 438 -26.61 -29.57 -15.71
N LEU A 439 -26.10 -28.37 -15.70
CA LEU A 439 -26.43 -27.36 -14.70
C LEU A 439 -27.79 -26.77 -15.03
N MET A 440 -28.70 -26.79 -14.05
CA MET A 440 -30.08 -26.31 -14.20
C MET A 440 -30.34 -25.18 -13.20
N ILE A 441 -30.98 -24.12 -13.67
CA ILE A 441 -31.43 -22.98 -12.90
C ILE A 441 -32.90 -22.75 -13.24
N ASP A 442 -33.77 -22.88 -12.26
CA ASP A 442 -35.21 -22.79 -12.48
C ASP A 442 -35.64 -21.31 -12.63
N GLU A 443 -36.67 -21.07 -13.45
CA GLU A 443 -37.19 -19.72 -13.72
C GLU A 443 -37.52 -18.92 -12.40
N PRO A 444 -38.15 -19.52 -11.37
CA PRO A 444 -38.42 -18.78 -10.12
C PRO A 444 -37.16 -18.26 -9.41
N ASP A 445 -36.00 -18.91 -9.58
CA ASP A 445 -34.75 -18.49 -8.93
C ASP A 445 -34.23 -17.15 -9.46
N PHE A 446 -34.66 -16.75 -10.67
CA PHE A 446 -34.31 -15.46 -11.27
C PHE A 446 -35.13 -14.25 -10.75
N GLU A 447 -36.21 -14.46 -9.98
CA GLU A 447 -37.06 -13.34 -9.49
C GLU A 447 -36.25 -12.27 -8.71
N GLY A 448 -35.28 -12.70 -7.90
CA GLY A 448 -34.37 -11.79 -7.19
C GLY A 448 -33.52 -10.96 -8.15
N GLY A 449 -33.05 -11.60 -9.22
CA GLY A 449 -32.29 -10.98 -10.30
C GLY A 449 -33.14 -9.96 -11.07
N VAL A 450 -34.33 -10.34 -11.49
CA VAL A 450 -35.26 -9.42 -12.19
C VAL A 450 -35.50 -8.15 -11.39
N LYS A 451 -35.72 -8.25 -10.09
CA LYS A 451 -35.91 -7.08 -9.21
C LYS A 451 -34.69 -6.20 -9.15
N LEU A 452 -33.48 -6.79 -9.05
CA LEU A 452 -32.21 -6.09 -8.94
C LEU A 452 -31.86 -5.36 -10.25
N PHE A 453 -31.98 -6.04 -11.39
CA PHE A 453 -31.66 -5.48 -12.71
C PHE A 453 -32.70 -4.44 -13.16
N ARG A 454 -33.99 -4.65 -12.89
CA ARG A 454 -35.04 -3.64 -13.17
C ARG A 454 -34.83 -2.34 -12.41
N LYS A 455 -34.37 -2.41 -11.15
CA LYS A 455 -34.06 -1.21 -10.35
C LYS A 455 -32.88 -0.43 -10.96
N ALA A 456 -31.91 -1.14 -11.53
CA ALA A 456 -30.74 -0.50 -12.14
C ALA A 456 -31.06 0.20 -13.48
N ASP A 457 -32.01 -0.32 -14.24
CA ASP A 457 -32.45 0.30 -15.51
C ASP A 457 -33.28 1.58 -15.31
N GLN A 458 -33.76 1.85 -14.07
CA GLN A 458 -34.56 3.02 -13.71
C GLN A 458 -33.74 4.15 -13.09
N THR A 459 -32.45 3.93 -12.79
CA THR A 459 -31.51 4.88 -12.21
C THR A 459 -30.47 5.31 -13.21
#